data_fb0b8e99c6c0cb1ce7a9126bf71a7aa7
#
_entry.id   fb0b8e99c6c0cb1ce7a9126bf71a7aa7
#
_cell.length_a   1.000
_cell.length_b   1.000
_cell.length_c   1.000
_cell.angle_alpha   90.00
_cell.angle_beta   90.00
_cell.angle_gamma   90.00
#
_symmetry.space_group_name_H-M   'P 1'
#
loop_
_entity.id
_entity.type
_entity.pdbx_description
1 polymer ?
#
loop_
_entity_poly.entity_id
_entity_poly.type
_entity_poly.pdbx_seq_one_letter_code
_entity_poly.pdbx_strand_id
1 'polypeptide(L)' 'LAKVPGAEAKDLRIKLEEDDGKLIYEGDIYYSGTEYEFEIDASTGDFLKWSEERD' A
#
# COMPACT_ATOMS: atom_id res chain seq x y z
N LEU A 1 2.00 -4.27 10.76
CA LEU A 1 1.45 -4.65 9.46
C LEU A 1 2.08 -5.95 8.99
N ALA A 2 1.28 -6.83 8.42
CA ALA A 2 1.72 -8.20 8.13
C ALA A 2 2.88 -8.28 7.14
N LYS A 3 2.91 -7.41 6.13
CA LYS A 3 3.96 -7.42 5.10
C LYS A 3 5.18 -6.60 5.45
N VAL A 4 5.07 -5.73 6.46
CA VAL A 4 6.18 -4.90 6.93
C VAL A 4 6.24 -5.05 8.45
N PRO A 5 6.93 -6.08 8.93
CA PRO A 5 7.04 -6.32 10.37
C PRO A 5 7.64 -5.11 11.10
N GLY A 6 7.03 -4.73 12.20
CA GLY A 6 7.47 -3.58 12.98
C GLY A 6 6.84 -2.26 12.57
N ALA A 7 6.25 -2.16 11.37
CA ALA A 7 5.54 -0.96 10.95
C ALA A 7 4.21 -0.87 11.70
N GLU A 8 3.79 0.36 11.98
CA GLU A 8 2.53 0.63 12.67
C GLU A 8 1.55 1.34 11.73
N ALA A 9 0.27 1.37 12.10
CA ALA A 9 -0.75 2.03 11.29
C ALA A 9 -0.43 3.50 11.02
N LYS A 10 0.28 4.19 11.93
CA LYS A 10 0.69 5.58 11.74
C LYS A 10 1.70 5.76 10.60
N ASP A 11 2.37 4.69 10.19
CA ASP A 11 3.33 4.72 9.09
C ASP A 11 2.66 4.53 7.74
N LEU A 12 1.37 4.23 7.74
CA LEU A 12 0.60 3.89 6.56
C LEU A 12 -0.21 5.07 6.06
N ARG A 13 -0.17 5.30 4.75
CA ARG A 13 -1.06 6.24 4.07
C ARG A 13 -1.85 5.46 3.05
N ILE A 14 -3.16 5.63 3.05
CA ILE A 14 -4.05 4.97 2.10
C ILE A 14 -4.93 5.99 1.43
N LYS A 15 -5.11 5.83 0.13
CA LYS A 15 -5.95 6.67 -0.69
C LYS A 15 -6.81 5.78 -1.58
N LEU A 16 -8.10 6.08 -1.67
CA LEU A 16 -8.99 5.35 -2.56
C LEU A 16 -9.02 6.07 -3.90
N GLU A 17 -8.81 5.33 -4.97
CA GLU A 17 -8.88 5.88 -6.33
C GLU A 17 -9.83 5.06 -7.18
N GLU A 18 -10.45 5.72 -8.15
CA GLU A 18 -11.23 5.08 -9.17
C GLU A 18 -10.46 5.13 -10.48
N ASP A 19 -10.27 3.98 -11.10
CA ASP A 19 -9.58 3.89 -12.37
C ASP A 19 -10.41 3.02 -13.30
N ASP A 20 -10.97 3.65 -14.33
CA ASP A 20 -11.72 2.98 -15.39
C ASP A 20 -12.87 2.12 -14.84
N GLY A 21 -13.58 2.66 -13.84
CA GLY A 21 -14.69 1.97 -13.20
C GLY A 21 -14.29 1.00 -12.10
N LYS A 22 -12.99 0.85 -11.83
CA LYS A 22 -12.49 0.03 -10.75
C LYS A 22 -12.09 0.88 -9.56
N LEU A 23 -12.42 0.43 -8.36
CA LEU A 23 -11.96 1.06 -7.13
C LEU A 23 -10.68 0.38 -6.68
N ILE A 24 -9.67 1.17 -6.43
CA ILE A 24 -8.33 0.70 -6.05
C ILE A 24 -7.87 1.48 -4.82
N TYR A 25 -7.39 0.77 -3.81
CA TYR A 25 -6.70 1.41 -2.70
C TYR A 25 -5.22 1.50 -3.04
N GLU A 26 -4.70 2.71 -3.06
CA GLU A 26 -3.26 2.94 -3.18
C GLU A 26 -2.73 3.30 -1.81
N GLY A 27 -1.65 2.65 -1.41
CA GLY A 27 -1.07 2.93 -0.12
C GLY A 27 0.44 2.97 -0.17
N ASP A 28 1.01 3.66 0.82
CA ASP A 28 2.46 3.65 1.01
C ASP A 28 2.77 3.59 2.50
N ILE A 29 3.87 2.92 2.81
CA ILE A 29 4.39 2.79 4.15
C ILE A 29 5.85 3.23 4.11
N TYR A 30 6.23 4.15 4.99
CA TYR A 30 7.62 4.54 5.12
C TYR A 30 8.13 4.06 6.47
N TYR A 31 9.03 3.10 6.46
CA TYR A 31 9.52 2.50 7.68
C TYR A 31 10.99 2.09 7.54
N SER A 32 11.79 2.48 8.49
CA SER A 32 13.21 2.08 8.58
C SER A 32 14.02 2.39 7.31
N GLY A 33 13.81 3.57 6.72
CA GLY A 33 14.54 4.01 5.53
C GLY A 33 14.08 3.36 4.24
N THR A 34 12.98 2.62 4.27
CA THR A 34 12.43 1.97 3.09
C THR A 34 11.00 2.45 2.86
N GLU A 35 10.69 2.77 1.62
CA GLU A 35 9.34 3.10 1.22
C GLU A 35 8.71 1.89 0.53
N TYR A 36 7.55 1.51 1.01
CA TYR A 36 6.75 0.42 0.43
C TYR A 36 5.53 1.02 -0.22
N GLU A 37 5.28 0.67 -1.47
CA GLU A 37 4.10 1.12 -2.20
C GLU A 37 3.27 -0.09 -2.61
N PHE A 38 1.94 0.04 -2.53
CA PHE A 38 1.07 -1.05 -2.92
C PHE A 38 -0.25 -0.55 -3.48
N GLU A 39 -0.87 -1.42 -4.26
CA GLU A 39 -2.23 -1.20 -4.75
C GLU A 39 -3.04 -2.45 -4.46
N ILE A 40 -4.27 -2.25 -3.99
CA ILE A 40 -5.17 -3.34 -3.66
C ILE A 40 -6.49 -3.13 -4.39
N ASP A 41 -7.00 -4.19 -5.01
CA ASP A 41 -8.33 -4.16 -5.61
C ASP A 41 -9.36 -4.07 -4.47
N ALA A 42 -10.12 -2.99 -4.44
CA ALA A 42 -11.07 -2.74 -3.35
C ALA A 42 -12.25 -3.72 -3.34
N SER A 43 -12.54 -4.35 -4.47
CA SER A 43 -13.65 -5.30 -4.53
C SER A 43 -13.27 -6.72 -4.13
N THR A 44 -12.00 -7.11 -4.30
CA THR A 44 -11.56 -8.48 -4.00
C THR A 44 -10.58 -8.56 -2.83
N GLY A 45 -9.91 -7.45 -2.52
CA GLY A 45 -8.85 -7.44 -1.50
C GLY A 45 -7.51 -7.97 -2.01
N ASP A 46 -7.40 -8.25 -3.29
CA ASP A 46 -6.15 -8.76 -3.87
C ASP A 46 -5.12 -7.66 -4.08
N PHE A 47 -3.86 -7.98 -3.84
CA PHE A 47 -2.78 -7.07 -4.15
C PHE A 47 -2.55 -7.04 -5.66
N LEU A 48 -2.64 -5.83 -6.22
CA LEU A 48 -2.36 -5.59 -7.64
C LEU A 48 -0.92 -5.18 -7.88
N LYS A 49 -0.28 -4.61 -6.86
CA LYS A 49 1.09 -4.12 -6.96
C LYS A 49 1.72 -4.10 -5.56
N TRP A 50 2.98 -4.44 -5.49
CA TRP A 50 3.79 -4.29 -4.29
C TRP A 50 5.21 -3.93 -4.72
N SER A 51 5.73 -2.83 -4.22
CA SER A 51 7.11 -2.43 -4.53
C SER A 51 7.80 -1.87 -3.29
N GLU A 52 9.11 -1.97 -3.27
CA GLU A 52 9.95 -1.48 -2.19
C GLU A 52 11.04 -0.60 -2.77
N GLU A 53 11.24 0.57 -2.16
CA GLU A 53 12.33 1.46 -2.53
C GLU A 53 13.14 1.79 -1.27
N ARG A 54 14.44 1.55 -1.35
CA ARG A 54 15.36 1.86 -0.25
C ARG A 54 16.21 3.07 -0.60
N ASP A 55 16.40 3.91 0.40
CA ASP A 55 17.31 5.05 0.29
C ASP A 55 18.78 4.60 0.38
#